data_99df18bd58fd05c80bc6eb5a1bee2a5a
#
_entry.id   99df18bd58fd05c80bc6eb5a1bee2a5a
#
_cell.length_a   1.000
_cell.length_b   1.000
_cell.length_c   1.000
_cell.angle_alpha   90.00
_cell.angle_beta   90.00
_cell.angle_gamma   90.00
#
_symmetry.space_group_name_H-M   'P 1'
#
loop_
_entity.id
_entity.type
_entity.pdbx_description
1 polymer ?
#
loop_
_entity_poly.entity_id
_entity_poly.type
_entity_poly.pdbx_seq_one_letter_code
_entity_poly.pdbx_strand_id
1 'polypeptide(L)'
;VIEKGTPGFSFGKKEEKMGIRSNPTYELIFENVRVPKANLLGSEGRGLLYLQETLDYSRPGVAAQAVGIAQGALDETIPYLRTRKQFGQPIITFQALGHKVAELAAKTEAGRALVYSLTHRMDTEYLPAVKNALANGTTVHDELKKLKGARWTKYSAEAKLFCSNVAMEVADECVT
;
A
#
# COMPACT_ATOMS: atom_id res chain seq x y z
N VAL A 1 -6.78 -3.49 -22.77
CA VAL A 1 -7.72 -2.51 -22.21
C VAL A 1 -9.12 -2.80 -22.76
N ILE A 2 -10.13 -2.78 -21.88
CA ILE A 2 -11.55 -2.97 -22.24
C ILE A 2 -12.32 -1.75 -21.75
N GLU A 3 -13.08 -1.12 -22.62
CA GLU A 3 -13.88 0.04 -22.29
C GLU A 3 -15.19 -0.38 -21.59
N LYS A 4 -15.65 0.46 -20.68
CA LYS A 4 -16.96 0.28 -20.05
C LYS A 4 -18.06 0.36 -21.13
N GLY A 5 -18.97 -0.60 -21.13
CA GLY A 5 -20.02 -0.70 -22.16
C GLY A 5 -19.64 -1.58 -23.37
N THR A 6 -18.44 -2.17 -23.38
CA THR A 6 -18.11 -3.18 -24.41
C THR A 6 -19.08 -4.35 -24.32
N PRO A 7 -19.68 -4.79 -25.46
CA PRO A 7 -20.59 -5.92 -25.48
C PRO A 7 -19.98 -7.18 -24.85
N GLY A 8 -20.73 -7.81 -23.95
CA GLY A 8 -20.29 -8.99 -23.19
C GLY A 8 -19.46 -8.67 -21.96
N PHE A 9 -19.13 -7.39 -21.68
CA PHE A 9 -18.45 -6.99 -20.45
C PHE A 9 -19.47 -6.35 -19.47
N SER A 10 -19.56 -6.90 -18.26
CA SER A 10 -20.44 -6.40 -17.21
C SER A 10 -19.79 -6.49 -15.84
N PHE A 11 -20.43 -5.83 -14.88
CA PHE A 11 -20.03 -5.86 -13.48
C PHE A 11 -21.00 -6.73 -12.70
N GLY A 12 -20.49 -7.61 -11.87
CA GLY A 12 -21.25 -8.39 -10.92
C GLY A 12 -21.65 -7.57 -9.68
N LYS A 13 -21.84 -8.24 -8.56
CA LYS A 13 -22.25 -7.60 -7.30
C LYS A 13 -21.18 -6.61 -6.82
N LYS A 14 -21.64 -5.45 -6.35
CA LYS A 14 -20.78 -4.52 -5.61
C LYS A 14 -20.47 -5.10 -4.23
N GLU A 15 -19.19 -5.15 -3.87
CA GLU A 15 -18.76 -5.63 -2.57
C GLU A 15 -19.05 -4.61 -1.46
N GLU A 16 -19.62 -5.09 -0.35
CA GLU A 16 -19.78 -4.32 0.86
C GLU A 16 -18.48 -4.39 1.67
N LYS A 17 -17.76 -3.27 1.75
CA LYS A 17 -16.45 -3.20 2.39
C LYS A 17 -16.53 -2.53 3.77
N MET A 18 -15.68 -2.96 4.68
CA MET A 18 -15.52 -2.38 6.01
C MET A 18 -15.04 -0.92 5.95
N GLY A 19 -14.12 -0.59 5.03
CA GLY A 19 -13.58 0.75 4.80
C GLY A 19 -13.40 1.08 3.32
N ILE A 20 -12.95 2.31 3.03
CA ILE A 20 -12.72 2.84 1.67
C ILE A 20 -13.95 2.61 0.77
N ARG A 21 -15.14 2.89 1.28
CA ARG A 21 -16.42 2.59 0.61
C ARG A 21 -16.68 3.47 -0.61
N SER A 22 -16.01 4.61 -0.72
CA SER A 22 -16.07 5.52 -1.86
C SER A 22 -15.37 4.95 -3.11
N ASN A 23 -14.47 3.99 -2.94
CA ASN A 23 -13.83 3.25 -4.04
C ASN A 23 -14.50 1.87 -4.18
N PRO A 24 -15.50 1.71 -5.07
CA PRO A 24 -16.26 0.47 -5.17
C PRO A 24 -15.42 -0.67 -5.76
N THR A 25 -15.68 -1.88 -5.28
CA THR A 25 -15.08 -3.12 -5.79
C THR A 25 -16.17 -4.00 -6.38
N TYR A 26 -15.95 -4.54 -7.58
CA TYR A 26 -16.89 -5.41 -8.28
C TYR A 26 -16.19 -6.63 -8.83
N GLU A 27 -16.94 -7.72 -8.96
CA GLU A 27 -16.59 -8.80 -9.86
C GLU A 27 -16.67 -8.32 -11.32
N LEU A 28 -15.73 -8.75 -12.16
CA LEU A 28 -15.74 -8.46 -13.59
C LEU A 28 -16.19 -9.70 -14.35
N ILE A 29 -17.24 -9.58 -15.15
CA ILE A 29 -17.84 -10.67 -15.91
C ILE A 29 -17.56 -10.46 -17.39
N PHE A 30 -17.03 -11.48 -18.04
CA PHE A 30 -16.69 -11.47 -19.47
C PHE A 30 -17.39 -12.61 -20.19
N GLU A 31 -18.32 -12.30 -21.10
CA GLU A 31 -19.09 -13.25 -21.88
C GLU A 31 -18.87 -12.98 -23.37
N ASN A 32 -18.02 -13.76 -24.01
CA ASN A 32 -17.69 -13.62 -25.43
C ASN A 32 -17.22 -12.22 -25.84
N VAL A 33 -16.54 -11.51 -24.96
CA VAL A 33 -16.03 -10.15 -25.20
C VAL A 33 -14.99 -10.17 -26.31
N ARG A 34 -15.21 -9.40 -27.37
CA ARG A 34 -14.24 -9.21 -28.45
C ARG A 34 -13.43 -7.95 -28.20
N VAL A 35 -12.12 -8.11 -28.02
CA VAL A 35 -11.19 -7.01 -27.76
C VAL A 35 -10.32 -6.80 -28.99
N PRO A 36 -10.26 -5.58 -29.58
CA PRO A 36 -9.35 -5.28 -30.69
C PRO A 36 -7.89 -5.52 -30.29
N LYS A 37 -7.08 -6.02 -31.23
CA LYS A 37 -5.65 -6.26 -30.98
C LYS A 37 -4.90 -4.99 -30.53
N ALA A 38 -5.32 -3.84 -31.01
CA ALA A 38 -4.76 -2.53 -30.60
C ALA A 38 -4.94 -2.22 -29.10
N ASN A 39 -5.90 -2.87 -28.45
CA ASN A 39 -6.15 -2.70 -27.01
C ASN A 39 -5.30 -3.65 -26.14
N LEU A 40 -4.45 -4.48 -26.75
CA LEU A 40 -3.52 -5.33 -26.01
C LEU A 40 -2.44 -4.47 -25.34
N LEU A 41 -2.35 -4.54 -24.03
CA LEU A 41 -1.30 -3.90 -23.26
C LEU A 41 -0.09 -4.83 -23.19
N GLY A 42 1.00 -4.45 -23.84
CA GLY A 42 2.24 -5.23 -23.88
C GLY A 42 2.12 -6.47 -24.81
N SER A 43 2.52 -7.63 -24.33
CA SER A 43 2.60 -8.87 -25.10
C SER A 43 1.73 -9.99 -24.52
N GLU A 44 1.22 -10.85 -25.38
CA GLU A 44 0.46 -12.05 -24.97
C GLU A 44 1.31 -12.95 -24.05
N GLY A 45 0.66 -13.56 -23.06
CA GLY A 45 1.30 -14.44 -22.07
C GLY A 45 2.09 -13.74 -20.96
N ARG A 46 2.27 -12.42 -20.98
CA ARG A 46 3.05 -11.67 -20.00
C ARG A 46 2.21 -10.90 -18.96
N GLY A 47 0.91 -11.08 -18.94
CA GLY A 47 0.00 -10.33 -18.05
C GLY A 47 0.36 -10.44 -16.55
N LEU A 48 0.77 -11.63 -16.10
CA LEU A 48 1.20 -11.82 -14.70
C LEU A 48 2.44 -10.98 -14.35
N LEU A 49 3.40 -10.86 -15.27
CA LEU A 49 4.59 -10.05 -15.07
C LEU A 49 4.23 -8.56 -14.94
N TYR A 50 3.37 -8.06 -15.82
CA TYR A 50 2.90 -6.66 -15.77
C TYR A 50 2.10 -6.36 -14.49
N LEU A 51 1.29 -7.35 -14.04
CA LEU A 51 0.60 -7.23 -12.74
C LEU A 51 1.60 -7.13 -11.58
N GLN A 52 2.63 -7.97 -11.55
CA GLN A 52 3.67 -7.91 -10.51
C GLN A 52 4.40 -6.57 -10.51
N GLU A 53 4.79 -6.06 -11.67
CA GLU A 53 5.41 -4.72 -11.80
C GLU A 53 4.47 -3.61 -11.29
N THR A 54 3.19 -3.68 -11.61
CA THR A 54 2.19 -2.72 -11.12
C THR A 54 2.05 -2.77 -9.60
N LEU A 55 2.03 -3.97 -9.00
CA LEU A 55 1.97 -4.14 -7.56
C LEU A 55 3.24 -3.62 -6.87
N ASP A 56 4.41 -3.85 -7.45
CA ASP A 56 5.67 -3.36 -6.92
C ASP A 56 5.72 -1.83 -6.89
N TYR A 57 5.14 -1.18 -7.89
CA TYR A 57 5.02 0.27 -7.96
C TYR A 57 3.97 0.83 -6.98
N SER A 58 2.86 0.13 -6.76
CA SER A 58 1.75 0.61 -5.94
C SER A 58 1.94 0.38 -4.42
N ARG A 59 2.68 -0.66 -4.01
CA ARG A 59 2.91 -1.01 -2.61
C ARG A 59 3.51 0.10 -1.75
N PRO A 60 4.47 0.92 -2.22
CA PRO A 60 4.98 2.06 -1.44
C PRO A 60 3.88 3.05 -1.04
N GLY A 61 2.96 3.37 -1.96
CA GLY A 61 1.81 4.25 -1.68
C GLY A 61 0.87 3.66 -0.62
N VAL A 62 0.60 2.35 -0.68
CA VAL A 62 -0.23 1.65 0.32
C VAL A 62 0.47 1.61 1.69
N ALA A 63 1.79 1.42 1.72
CA ALA A 63 2.58 1.47 2.95
C ALA A 63 2.54 2.87 3.59
N ALA A 64 2.67 3.93 2.78
CA ALA A 64 2.56 5.31 3.24
C ALA A 64 1.16 5.63 3.78
N GLN A 65 0.10 5.16 3.12
CA GLN A 65 -1.28 5.27 3.60
C GLN A 65 -1.44 4.62 4.98
N ALA A 66 -0.88 3.43 5.17
CA ALA A 66 -0.93 2.71 6.45
C ALA A 66 -0.24 3.50 7.58
N VAL A 67 0.96 4.07 7.32
CA VAL A 67 1.65 4.95 8.28
C VAL A 67 0.80 6.19 8.61
N GLY A 68 0.12 6.76 7.62
CA GLY A 68 -0.79 7.89 7.83
C GLY A 68 -1.98 7.54 8.73
N ILE A 69 -2.56 6.35 8.58
CA ILE A 69 -3.64 5.85 9.44
C ILE A 69 -3.15 5.68 10.88
N ALA A 70 -1.99 5.03 11.07
CA ALA A 70 -1.39 4.85 12.40
C ALA A 70 -1.12 6.20 13.08
N GLN A 71 -0.53 7.14 12.35
CA GLN A 71 -0.26 8.49 12.87
C GLN A 71 -1.54 9.21 13.26
N GLY A 72 -2.56 9.21 12.41
CA GLY A 72 -3.85 9.85 12.69
C GLY A 72 -4.52 9.29 13.96
N ALA A 73 -4.46 7.97 14.16
CA ALA A 73 -4.99 7.35 15.38
C ALA A 73 -4.24 7.83 16.64
N LEU A 74 -2.91 7.93 16.58
CA LEU A 74 -2.11 8.47 17.69
C LEU A 74 -2.39 9.94 17.94
N ASP A 75 -2.55 10.76 16.90
CA ASP A 75 -2.81 12.18 16.99
C ASP A 75 -4.15 12.49 17.69
N GLU A 76 -5.15 11.61 17.55
CA GLU A 76 -6.42 11.71 18.26
C GLU A 76 -6.34 11.14 19.68
N THR A 77 -5.64 10.04 19.87
CA THR A 77 -5.59 9.32 21.14
C THR A 77 -4.76 10.07 22.20
N ILE A 78 -3.60 10.60 21.84
CA ILE A 78 -2.69 11.24 22.80
C ILE A 78 -3.33 12.46 23.51
N PRO A 79 -4.01 13.40 22.82
CA PRO A 79 -4.75 14.49 23.46
C PRO A 79 -5.87 13.97 24.38
N TYR A 80 -6.59 12.93 23.97
CA TYR A 80 -7.61 12.32 24.81
C TYR A 80 -7.04 11.78 26.11
N LEU A 81 -5.96 11.00 26.07
CA LEU A 81 -5.28 10.46 27.25
C LEU A 81 -4.76 11.55 28.21
N ARG A 82 -4.40 12.72 27.69
CA ARG A 82 -3.95 13.88 28.47
C ARG A 82 -5.09 14.60 29.13
N THR A 83 -6.28 14.59 28.58
CA THR A 83 -7.45 15.34 29.10
C THR A 83 -8.36 14.46 29.94
N ARG A 84 -8.51 13.19 29.60
CA ARG A 84 -9.31 12.24 30.38
C ARG A 84 -8.68 11.94 31.72
N LYS A 85 -9.49 12.05 32.79
CA LYS A 85 -9.04 11.79 34.17
C LYS A 85 -9.75 10.57 34.74
N GLN A 86 -9.01 9.76 35.46
CA GLN A 86 -9.49 8.69 36.33
C GLN A 86 -8.59 8.64 37.55
N PHE A 87 -9.14 8.27 38.72
CA PHE A 87 -8.42 8.22 39.99
C PHE A 87 -7.69 9.54 40.30
N GLY A 88 -8.30 10.69 39.96
CA GLY A 88 -7.81 12.03 40.28
C GLY A 88 -6.72 12.58 39.36
N GLN A 89 -6.28 11.85 38.31
CA GLN A 89 -5.19 12.24 37.43
C GLN A 89 -5.45 11.91 35.95
N PRO A 90 -4.77 12.59 35.00
CA PRO A 90 -4.84 12.22 33.57
C PRO A 90 -4.43 10.77 33.35
N ILE A 91 -5.16 10.06 32.51
CA ILE A 91 -4.91 8.60 32.34
C ILE A 91 -3.59 8.28 31.65
N ILE A 92 -2.99 9.22 30.92
CA ILE A 92 -1.64 9.06 30.33
C ILE A 92 -0.54 8.86 31.38
N THR A 93 -0.79 9.27 32.62
CA THR A 93 0.18 9.12 33.74
C THR A 93 0.28 7.67 34.24
N PHE A 94 -0.68 6.82 33.88
CA PHE A 94 -0.59 5.39 34.17
C PHE A 94 0.42 4.73 33.23
N GLN A 95 1.46 4.09 33.80
CA GLN A 95 2.55 3.49 33.03
C GLN A 95 2.07 2.52 31.95
N ALA A 96 1.02 1.75 32.22
CA ALA A 96 0.45 0.82 31.24
C ALA A 96 0.03 1.52 29.94
N LEU A 97 -0.63 2.66 30.03
CA LEU A 97 -1.05 3.45 28.86
C LEU A 97 0.11 4.22 28.25
N GLY A 98 0.95 4.86 29.10
CA GLY A 98 2.11 5.60 28.61
C GLY A 98 3.11 4.73 27.83
N HIS A 99 3.40 3.52 28.32
CA HIS A 99 4.30 2.57 27.64
C HIS A 99 3.67 2.02 26.37
N LYS A 100 2.36 1.72 26.36
CA LYS A 100 1.65 1.29 25.15
C LYS A 100 1.74 2.36 24.06
N VAL A 101 1.42 3.61 24.36
CA VAL A 101 1.52 4.71 23.39
C VAL A 101 2.95 4.88 22.86
N ALA A 102 3.95 4.78 23.73
CA ALA A 102 5.35 4.87 23.32
C ALA A 102 5.74 3.74 22.36
N GLU A 103 5.28 2.51 22.61
CA GLU A 103 5.50 1.35 21.72
C GLU A 103 4.84 1.56 20.36
N LEU A 104 3.57 1.99 20.34
CA LEU A 104 2.83 2.25 19.10
C LEU A 104 3.46 3.39 18.29
N ALA A 105 3.90 4.46 18.95
CA ALA A 105 4.63 5.55 18.31
C ALA A 105 5.95 5.08 17.70
N ALA A 106 6.73 4.27 18.42
CA ALA A 106 7.98 3.71 17.92
C ALA A 106 7.76 2.82 16.68
N LYS A 107 6.72 1.97 16.68
CA LYS A 107 6.35 1.16 15.51
C LYS A 107 5.93 2.02 14.32
N THR A 108 5.19 3.10 14.56
CA THR A 108 4.76 4.03 13.51
C THR A 108 5.97 4.73 12.87
N GLU A 109 6.94 5.18 13.68
CA GLU A 109 8.17 5.78 13.17
C GLU A 109 9.06 4.78 12.43
N ALA A 110 9.15 3.55 12.90
CA ALA A 110 9.85 2.49 12.16
C ALA A 110 9.20 2.24 10.78
N GLY A 111 7.88 2.22 10.71
CA GLY A 111 7.14 2.13 9.44
C GLY A 111 7.42 3.32 8.54
N ARG A 112 7.44 4.53 9.08
CA ARG A 112 7.78 5.76 8.35
C ARG A 112 9.18 5.71 7.76
N ALA A 113 10.17 5.32 8.56
CA ALA A 113 11.55 5.17 8.11
C ALA A 113 11.68 4.14 6.98
N LEU A 114 10.93 3.02 7.07
CA LEU A 114 10.90 1.99 6.04
C LEU A 114 10.30 2.51 4.74
N VAL A 115 9.22 3.30 4.80
CA VAL A 115 8.61 3.95 3.62
C VAL A 115 9.60 4.91 2.96
N TYR A 116 10.26 5.78 3.74
CA TYR A 116 11.25 6.71 3.18
C TYR A 116 12.47 6.00 2.58
N SER A 117 12.95 4.94 3.21
CA SER A 117 14.01 4.11 2.64
C SER A 117 13.60 3.49 1.30
N LEU A 118 12.35 3.01 1.22
CA LEU A 118 11.79 2.45 0.00
C LEU A 118 11.63 3.50 -1.11
N THR A 119 11.08 4.68 -0.79
CA THR A 119 10.90 5.76 -1.78
C THR A 119 12.23 6.30 -2.29
N HIS A 120 13.26 6.41 -1.44
CA HIS A 120 14.61 6.74 -1.89
C HIS A 120 15.14 5.71 -2.91
N ARG A 121 14.93 4.40 -2.65
CA ARG A 121 15.28 3.36 -3.64
C ARG A 121 14.43 3.44 -4.90
N MET A 122 13.18 3.88 -4.79
CA MET A 122 12.32 4.12 -5.94
C MET A 122 12.92 5.18 -6.87
N ASP A 123 13.43 6.28 -6.30
CA ASP A 123 14.03 7.35 -7.06
C ASP A 123 15.40 6.96 -7.67
N THR A 124 16.19 6.18 -6.95
CA THR A 124 17.58 5.88 -7.34
C THR A 124 17.74 4.59 -8.14
N GLU A 125 16.83 3.63 -7.99
CA GLU A 125 16.93 2.31 -8.63
C GLU A 125 15.76 2.05 -9.60
N TYR A 126 14.51 2.19 -9.12
CA TYR A 126 13.32 1.79 -9.87
C TYR A 126 12.98 2.75 -11.03
N LEU A 127 12.90 4.05 -10.77
CA LEU A 127 12.58 5.03 -11.82
C LEU A 127 13.64 5.08 -12.94
N PRO A 128 14.95 4.99 -12.67
CA PRO A 128 15.94 4.80 -13.73
C PRO A 128 15.73 3.53 -14.54
N ALA A 129 15.38 2.39 -13.89
CA ALA A 129 15.09 1.15 -14.59
C ALA A 129 13.84 1.28 -15.49
N VAL A 130 12.80 1.99 -15.06
CA VAL A 130 11.62 2.30 -15.88
C VAL A 130 12.01 3.10 -17.13
N LYS A 131 12.82 4.16 -16.96
CA LYS A 131 13.30 5.00 -18.07
C LYS A 131 14.11 4.19 -19.06
N ASN A 132 15.02 3.34 -18.58
CA ASN A 132 15.83 2.47 -19.42
C ASN A 132 15.00 1.42 -20.18
N ALA A 133 14.01 0.84 -19.49
CA ALA A 133 13.10 -0.14 -20.14
C ALA A 133 12.31 0.50 -21.28
N LEU A 134 11.80 1.73 -21.08
CA LEU A 134 11.11 2.48 -22.13
C LEU A 134 12.02 2.83 -23.31
N ALA A 135 13.25 3.25 -23.04
CA ALA A 135 14.23 3.61 -24.08
C ALA A 135 14.70 2.42 -24.90
N ASN A 136 14.84 1.24 -24.27
CA ASN A 136 15.40 0.04 -24.89
C ASN A 136 14.36 -0.97 -25.37
N GLY A 137 13.06 -0.73 -25.13
CA GLY A 137 11.98 -1.68 -25.43
C GLY A 137 12.05 -2.97 -24.61
N THR A 138 12.66 -2.92 -23.41
CA THR A 138 12.80 -4.04 -22.47
C THR A 138 11.73 -3.96 -21.36
N THR A 139 11.76 -4.87 -20.39
CA THR A 139 10.90 -4.79 -19.21
C THR A 139 11.63 -4.15 -18.03
N VAL A 140 10.89 -3.51 -17.12
CA VAL A 140 11.44 -2.98 -15.86
C VAL A 140 12.14 -4.09 -15.06
N HIS A 141 11.56 -5.27 -15.05
CA HIS A 141 12.14 -6.45 -14.41
C HIS A 141 13.52 -6.82 -14.98
N ASP A 142 13.69 -6.79 -16.30
CA ASP A 142 14.96 -7.08 -16.95
C ASP A 142 16.02 -6.01 -16.64
N GLU A 143 15.61 -4.74 -16.57
CA GLU A 143 16.51 -3.64 -16.18
C GLU A 143 16.91 -3.73 -14.69
N LEU A 144 15.97 -4.04 -13.79
CA LEU A 144 16.27 -4.22 -12.37
C LEU A 144 17.19 -5.42 -12.10
N LYS A 145 17.11 -6.49 -12.88
CA LYS A 145 18.04 -7.63 -12.78
C LYS A 145 19.49 -7.25 -13.05
N LYS A 146 19.74 -6.22 -13.87
CA LYS A 146 21.09 -5.73 -14.15
C LYS A 146 21.72 -5.05 -12.92
N LEU A 147 20.90 -4.58 -11.98
CA LEU A 147 21.34 -3.94 -10.74
C LEU A 147 21.73 -5.03 -9.73
N LYS A 148 23.02 -5.13 -9.40
CA LYS A 148 23.52 -6.10 -8.40
C LYS A 148 22.84 -5.84 -7.04
N GLY A 149 22.12 -6.85 -6.52
CA GLY A 149 21.47 -6.77 -5.21
C GLY A 149 20.10 -6.08 -5.20
N ALA A 150 19.60 -5.60 -6.32
CA ALA A 150 18.25 -5.05 -6.42
C ALA A 150 17.22 -6.14 -6.12
N ARG A 151 16.48 -5.94 -5.02
CA ARG A 151 15.39 -6.82 -4.57
C ARG A 151 14.11 -6.00 -4.41
N TRP A 152 13.77 -5.24 -5.45
CA TRP A 152 12.66 -4.27 -5.41
C TRP A 152 11.36 -4.90 -4.92
N THR A 153 10.94 -6.00 -5.53
CA THR A 153 9.73 -6.75 -5.14
C THR A 153 9.74 -7.12 -3.65
N LYS A 154 10.90 -7.54 -3.13
CA LYS A 154 11.06 -7.87 -1.71
C LYS A 154 10.86 -6.63 -0.84
N TYR A 155 11.55 -5.54 -1.11
CA TYR A 155 11.47 -4.32 -0.30
C TYR A 155 10.08 -3.69 -0.32
N SER A 156 9.43 -3.65 -1.48
CA SER A 156 8.07 -3.14 -1.61
C SER A 156 7.06 -4.01 -0.84
N ALA A 157 7.23 -5.33 -0.87
CA ALA A 157 6.37 -6.26 -0.13
C ALA A 157 6.59 -6.16 1.38
N GLU A 158 7.84 -6.07 1.85
CA GLU A 158 8.19 -5.92 3.27
C GLU A 158 7.61 -4.62 3.86
N ALA A 159 7.76 -3.50 3.14
CA ALA A 159 7.23 -2.22 3.60
C ALA A 159 5.69 -2.27 3.71
N LYS A 160 5.00 -2.78 2.69
CA LYS A 160 3.54 -2.93 2.71
C LYS A 160 3.09 -3.82 3.85
N LEU A 161 3.73 -4.97 4.04
CA LEU A 161 3.37 -5.93 5.09
C LEU A 161 3.55 -5.32 6.48
N PHE A 162 4.72 -4.78 6.76
CA PHE A 162 5.02 -4.19 8.06
C PHE A 162 4.09 -3.01 8.39
N CYS A 163 4.00 -2.03 7.50
CA CYS A 163 3.20 -0.83 7.75
C CYS A 163 1.70 -1.14 7.89
N SER A 164 1.15 -2.08 7.10
CA SER A 164 -0.26 -2.44 7.24
C SER A 164 -0.57 -3.15 8.55
N ASN A 165 0.34 -4.00 9.05
CA ASN A 165 0.18 -4.64 10.36
C ASN A 165 0.26 -3.61 11.50
N VAL A 166 1.20 -2.67 11.42
CA VAL A 166 1.32 -1.57 12.39
C VAL A 166 0.05 -0.71 12.39
N ALA A 167 -0.48 -0.36 11.22
CA ALA A 167 -1.70 0.43 11.14
C ALA A 167 -2.91 -0.26 11.80
N MET A 168 -3.05 -1.56 11.59
CA MET A 168 -4.11 -2.35 12.23
C MET A 168 -3.93 -2.40 13.76
N GLU A 169 -2.72 -2.68 14.23
CA GLU A 169 -2.41 -2.71 15.65
C GLU A 169 -2.66 -1.36 16.33
N VAL A 170 -2.14 -0.27 15.73
CA VAL A 170 -2.31 1.08 16.29
C VAL A 170 -3.78 1.49 16.30
N ALA A 171 -4.53 1.23 15.22
CA ALA A 171 -5.94 1.59 15.16
C ALA A 171 -6.78 0.81 16.19
N ASP A 172 -6.51 -0.49 16.39
CA ASP A 172 -7.20 -1.33 17.35
C ASP A 172 -6.92 -0.87 18.80
N GLU A 173 -5.65 -0.73 19.16
CA GLU A 173 -5.22 -0.33 20.49
C GLU A 173 -5.61 1.11 20.86
N CYS A 174 -5.80 1.99 19.89
CA CYS A 174 -6.25 3.37 20.13
C CYS A 174 -7.76 3.47 20.37
N VAL A 175 -8.55 2.44 20.08
CA VAL A 175 -10.01 2.41 20.31
C VAL A 175 -10.36 1.67 21.61
N THR A 176 -9.52 0.75 22.06
CA THR A 176 -9.70 -0.01 23.31
C THR A 176 -9.17 0.72 24.52
#